data_c44a0635a117a267e6ad7c22ebf31e1e
#
_entry.id   c44a0635a117a267e6ad7c22ebf31e1e
#
_cell.length_a   1.000
_cell.length_b   1.000
_cell.length_c   1.000
_cell.angle_alpha   90.00
_cell.angle_beta   90.00
_cell.angle_gamma   90.00
#
_symmetry.space_group_name_H-M   'P 1'
#
loop_
_entity.id
_entity.type
_entity.pdbx_description
1 polymer ?
#
loop_
_entity_poly.entity_id
_entity_poly.type
_entity_poly.pdbx_seq_one_letter_code
_entity_poly.pdbx_strand_id
1 'polypeptide(L)'
;MPRQFHRKSRFGCCGMQEAKDEPVCGRCVRTRSKCHYPYADSNTKTPPSTSNTSGTPSSLVTGDSSTPQSTFDLLDMTLMHHYLTDTCENLFMGAQQKQVWQHAIPALAASNVILVHGFLAVTAIHCAWEEPARQDLYRGRALHHHGLSLPIFQDMVASASSETAEVIVAYSILLSIWIYAFPEIAAEQPSLDDILSSIEVIRGSRTVARLYTEVIKRGPMGVFLTKSPLLEPTLELQDPSADQILQLLRDQTTHPSDEKVVLHLQKFLGQYMLGVDYNRLAAIWMASVEDDYWARLRDHQPDAILVFAYSTLLIRASEHECWWVSGWSERILQACSDIMSHDVKATINWNTHEHHIRSGADELARNVKSRQR
;
A
#
# COMPACT_ATOMS: atom_id res chain seq x y z
N MET A 1 -17.47 -28.08 23.72
CA MET A 1 -16.42 -27.31 23.04
C MET A 1 -17.11 -26.44 22.01
N PRO A 2 -17.09 -25.09 22.09
CA PRO A 2 -17.75 -24.21 21.14
C PRO A 2 -16.90 -24.13 19.85
N ARG A 3 -17.58 -24.18 18.69
CA ARG A 3 -16.98 -24.06 17.37
C ARG A 3 -16.53 -22.60 17.16
N GLN A 4 -15.23 -22.39 16.94
CA GLN A 4 -14.70 -21.10 16.51
C GLN A 4 -15.22 -20.78 15.11
N PHE A 5 -15.93 -19.65 14.98
CA PHE A 5 -16.31 -19.06 13.71
C PHE A 5 -15.09 -18.39 13.08
N HIS A 6 -14.53 -18.97 12.04
CA HIS A 6 -13.54 -18.30 11.21
C HIS A 6 -14.25 -17.33 10.26
N ARG A 7 -13.92 -16.03 10.33
CA ARG A 7 -14.31 -15.04 9.34
C ARG A 7 -13.75 -15.45 7.97
N LYS A 8 -14.59 -15.40 6.93
CA LYS A 8 -14.18 -15.67 5.54
C LYS A 8 -13.20 -14.57 5.10
N SER A 9 -12.05 -14.94 4.58
CA SER A 9 -11.15 -13.99 3.91
C SER A 9 -11.86 -13.44 2.66
N ARG A 10 -11.69 -12.16 2.37
CA ARG A 10 -12.33 -11.42 1.26
C ARG A 10 -12.00 -11.97 -0.13
N PHE A 11 -10.93 -12.76 -0.26
CA PHE A 11 -10.47 -13.42 -1.47
C PHE A 11 -10.62 -14.94 -1.45
N GLY A 12 -11.49 -15.46 -0.56
CA GLY A 12 -11.77 -16.90 -0.45
C GLY A 12 -12.85 -17.35 -1.41
N CYS A 13 -12.75 -18.59 -1.90
CA CYS A 13 -13.79 -19.22 -2.70
C CYS A 13 -15.13 -19.31 -1.94
N CYS A 14 -16.25 -18.98 -2.59
CA CYS A 14 -17.60 -19.23 -2.08
C CYS A 14 -17.93 -20.71 -2.29
N GLY A 15 -17.77 -21.56 -1.29
CA GLY A 15 -18.21 -22.94 -1.41
C GLY A 15 -19.72 -22.99 -1.66
N MET A 16 -20.12 -23.20 -2.91
CA MET A 16 -21.22 -24.03 -3.41
C MET A 16 -21.53 -23.77 -4.89
N GLN A 17 -21.58 -24.86 -5.61
CA GLN A 17 -22.07 -25.14 -6.97
C GLN A 17 -21.12 -24.94 -8.16
N GLU A 18 -20.82 -26.06 -8.70
CA GLU A 18 -20.30 -26.54 -10.00
C GLU A 18 -19.74 -25.54 -11.03
N ALA A 19 -18.44 -25.60 -11.24
CA ALA A 19 -17.81 -25.40 -12.55
C ALA A 19 -16.53 -26.24 -12.65
N LYS A 20 -16.29 -26.82 -13.81
CA LYS A 20 -15.13 -27.66 -14.13
C LYS A 20 -13.98 -26.76 -14.56
N ASP A 21 -12.75 -27.15 -14.15
CA ASP A 21 -11.45 -26.73 -14.70
C ASP A 21 -10.82 -25.41 -14.19
N GLU A 22 -10.91 -25.12 -12.89
CA GLU A 22 -10.10 -24.07 -12.24
C GLU A 22 -9.25 -24.64 -11.10
N PRO A 23 -8.08 -24.04 -10.78
CA PRO A 23 -7.21 -24.51 -9.72
C PRO A 23 -7.92 -24.47 -8.35
N VAL A 24 -8.01 -25.63 -7.72
CA VAL A 24 -8.70 -25.77 -6.43
C VAL A 24 -7.85 -25.22 -5.30
N CYS A 25 -8.38 -24.30 -4.50
CA CYS A 25 -7.63 -23.73 -3.38
C CYS A 25 -7.28 -24.79 -2.32
N GLY A 26 -6.16 -24.62 -1.62
CA GLY A 26 -5.64 -25.59 -0.65
C GLY A 26 -6.61 -25.96 0.50
N ARG A 27 -7.61 -25.11 0.78
CA ARG A 27 -8.67 -25.40 1.76
C ARG A 27 -9.69 -26.36 1.18
N CYS A 28 -10.17 -26.13 -0.06
CA CYS A 28 -11.11 -27.03 -0.72
C CYS A 28 -10.49 -28.40 -0.99
N VAL A 29 -9.19 -28.47 -1.28
CA VAL A 29 -8.45 -29.75 -1.37
C VAL A 29 -8.49 -30.50 -0.05
N ARG A 30 -8.21 -29.83 1.08
CA ARG A 30 -8.18 -30.47 2.41
C ARG A 30 -9.56 -30.91 2.90
N THR A 31 -10.60 -30.15 2.56
CA THR A 31 -11.99 -30.45 3.00
C THR A 31 -12.75 -31.29 1.98
N ARG A 32 -12.14 -31.67 0.86
CA ARG A 32 -12.78 -32.39 -0.27
C ARG A 32 -14.09 -31.75 -0.72
N SER A 33 -14.16 -30.40 -0.68
CA SER A 33 -15.32 -29.63 -1.13
C SER A 33 -15.02 -28.95 -2.46
N LYS A 34 -16.06 -28.69 -3.26
CA LYS A 34 -15.93 -27.98 -4.54
C LYS A 34 -15.50 -26.53 -4.31
N CYS A 35 -14.54 -26.06 -5.10
CA CYS A 35 -14.00 -24.71 -5.05
C CYS A 35 -14.70 -23.84 -6.09
N HIS A 36 -15.21 -22.67 -5.69
CA HIS A 36 -15.87 -21.71 -6.57
C HIS A 36 -15.38 -20.30 -6.28
N TYR A 37 -15.01 -19.57 -7.32
CA TYR A 37 -14.57 -18.17 -7.27
C TYR A 37 -15.67 -17.26 -7.82
N PRO A 38 -16.07 -16.17 -7.13
CA PRO A 38 -17.24 -15.35 -7.50
C PRO A 38 -17.10 -14.54 -8.79
N TYR A 39 -15.96 -14.60 -9.47
CA TYR A 39 -15.67 -13.82 -10.69
C TYR A 39 -15.60 -14.66 -11.98
N ALA A 40 -15.96 -15.94 -11.96
CA ALA A 40 -15.85 -16.85 -13.13
C ALA A 40 -17.04 -16.82 -14.09
N ASP A 41 -18.14 -16.15 -13.76
CA ASP A 41 -19.37 -16.19 -14.57
C ASP A 41 -19.79 -14.84 -15.14
N SER A 42 -19.15 -14.46 -16.25
CA SER A 42 -19.79 -13.52 -17.19
C SER A 42 -19.41 -13.79 -18.64
N ASN A 43 -19.69 -15.01 -19.15
CA ASN A 43 -19.88 -15.23 -20.59
C ASN A 43 -20.40 -16.63 -20.88
N THR A 44 -21.73 -16.84 -20.79
CA THR A 44 -22.42 -17.84 -21.59
C THR A 44 -23.89 -17.43 -21.76
N LYS A 45 -24.18 -16.73 -22.84
CA LYS A 45 -25.51 -16.76 -23.46
C LYS A 45 -25.37 -17.36 -24.84
N THR A 46 -25.74 -18.58 -24.98
CA THR A 46 -25.95 -19.28 -26.24
C THR A 46 -27.34 -18.89 -26.82
N PRO A 47 -27.43 -18.45 -28.08
CA PRO A 47 -28.73 -18.41 -28.77
C PRO A 47 -28.98 -19.71 -29.54
N PRO A 48 -30.27 -20.04 -29.85
CA PRO A 48 -30.63 -21.30 -30.46
C PRO A 48 -30.38 -21.34 -31.96
N SER A 49 -30.13 -22.54 -32.44
CA SER A 49 -29.90 -22.93 -33.82
C SER A 49 -31.06 -22.63 -34.76
N THR A 50 -30.79 -22.11 -35.93
CA THR A 50 -31.51 -22.47 -37.16
C THR A 50 -30.61 -22.41 -38.39
N SER A 51 -30.80 -23.34 -39.25
CA SER A 51 -30.13 -23.93 -40.39
C SER A 51 -29.87 -23.08 -41.61
N ASN A 52 -28.81 -23.50 -42.37
CA ASN A 52 -28.61 -23.53 -43.84
C ASN A 52 -28.23 -22.22 -44.58
N THR A 53 -27.07 -22.11 -45.20
CA THR A 53 -26.70 -22.65 -46.55
C THR A 53 -25.31 -22.14 -46.95
N SER A 54 -24.51 -23.08 -47.46
CA SER A 54 -23.44 -23.07 -48.49
C SER A 54 -22.63 -21.80 -48.85
N GLY A 55 -21.30 -21.95 -48.87
CA GLY A 55 -20.34 -21.13 -49.61
C GLY A 55 -18.91 -21.23 -49.06
N THR A 56 -18.08 -22.15 -49.61
CA THR A 56 -16.64 -22.33 -49.44
C THR A 56 -15.85 -21.45 -50.41
N PRO A 57 -14.48 -21.33 -50.38
CA PRO A 57 -13.49 -21.37 -49.30
C PRO A 57 -12.43 -20.24 -49.37
N SER A 58 -11.63 -20.02 -48.35
CA SER A 58 -10.17 -19.91 -48.48
C SER A 58 -9.45 -19.70 -47.12
N SER A 59 -8.65 -20.67 -46.85
CA SER A 59 -7.28 -20.80 -46.29
C SER A 59 -6.87 -19.98 -45.04
N LEU A 60 -6.62 -20.76 -44.02
CA LEU A 60 -5.37 -20.88 -43.25
C LEU A 60 -4.82 -19.64 -42.53
N VAL A 61 -4.90 -19.63 -41.21
CA VAL A 61 -3.69 -19.78 -40.36
C VAL A 61 -4.14 -20.33 -39.01
N THR A 62 -3.76 -21.54 -38.74
CA THR A 62 -3.73 -22.13 -37.39
C THR A 62 -2.60 -21.51 -36.60
N GLY A 63 -2.91 -20.96 -35.45
CA GLY A 63 -1.96 -20.48 -34.46
C GLY A 63 -2.63 -20.46 -33.10
N ASP A 64 -2.78 -21.67 -32.52
CA ASP A 64 -3.16 -21.87 -31.14
C ASP A 64 -2.03 -21.36 -30.25
N SER A 65 -2.27 -20.26 -29.55
CA SER A 65 -1.48 -19.81 -28.42
C SER A 65 -2.40 -18.94 -27.58
N SER A 66 -3.23 -19.57 -26.78
CA SER A 66 -4.06 -18.92 -25.78
C SER A 66 -3.23 -18.51 -24.55
N THR A 67 -2.38 -17.50 -24.72
CA THR A 67 -2.05 -16.60 -23.63
C THR A 67 -3.20 -15.59 -23.54
N PRO A 68 -3.78 -15.31 -22.37
CA PRO A 68 -4.72 -14.23 -22.24
C PRO A 68 -3.97 -12.93 -22.53
N GLN A 69 -4.11 -12.42 -23.76
CA GLN A 69 -3.63 -11.10 -24.10
C GLN A 69 -4.44 -10.11 -23.27
N SER A 70 -3.80 -9.46 -22.32
CA SER A 70 -4.35 -8.29 -21.65
C SER A 70 -4.55 -7.21 -22.72
N THR A 71 -5.75 -7.16 -23.29
CA THR A 71 -6.10 -6.14 -24.29
C THR A 71 -6.34 -4.84 -23.55
N PHE A 72 -5.40 -3.88 -23.66
CA PHE A 72 -5.62 -2.50 -23.24
C PHE A 72 -6.71 -1.88 -24.11
N ASP A 73 -7.61 -1.10 -23.49
CA ASP A 73 -8.72 -0.45 -24.15
C ASP A 73 -8.62 1.09 -24.13
N LEU A 74 -9.67 1.78 -24.61
CA LEU A 74 -9.68 3.24 -24.66
C LEU A 74 -9.64 3.90 -23.27
N LEU A 75 -10.19 3.24 -22.25
CA LEU A 75 -10.11 3.74 -20.87
C LEU A 75 -8.66 3.68 -20.38
N ASP A 76 -7.92 2.64 -20.72
CA ASP A 76 -6.50 2.54 -20.39
C ASP A 76 -5.64 3.59 -21.07
N MET A 77 -5.98 3.95 -22.32
CA MET A 77 -5.32 5.07 -23.00
C MET A 77 -5.61 6.40 -22.31
N THR A 78 -6.82 6.59 -21.81
CA THR A 78 -7.19 7.77 -21.02
C THR A 78 -6.42 7.80 -19.70
N LEU A 79 -6.33 6.65 -19.00
CA LEU A 79 -5.55 6.53 -17.77
C LEU A 79 -4.05 6.74 -18.01
N MET A 80 -3.50 6.22 -19.12
CA MET A 80 -2.11 6.48 -19.51
C MET A 80 -1.84 7.97 -19.73
N HIS A 81 -2.75 8.65 -20.42
CA HIS A 81 -2.64 10.10 -20.61
C HIS A 81 -2.67 10.83 -19.26
N HIS A 82 -3.63 10.52 -18.41
CA HIS A 82 -3.75 11.10 -17.07
C HIS A 82 -2.53 10.79 -16.19
N TYR A 83 -1.96 9.58 -16.29
CA TYR A 83 -0.71 9.24 -15.60
C TYR A 83 0.41 10.21 -15.96
N LEU A 84 0.64 10.43 -17.26
CA LEU A 84 1.76 11.23 -17.74
C LEU A 84 1.59 12.74 -17.52
N THR A 85 0.35 13.21 -17.45
CA THR A 85 0.05 14.66 -17.34
C THR A 85 -0.23 15.11 -15.92
N ASP A 86 -0.65 14.21 -15.03
CA ASP A 86 -1.11 14.56 -13.70
C ASP A 86 -0.62 13.60 -12.63
N THR A 87 -0.98 12.31 -12.68
CA THR A 87 -0.70 11.37 -11.57
C THR A 87 0.79 11.34 -11.21
N CYS A 88 1.70 11.21 -12.19
CA CYS A 88 3.14 11.12 -11.94
C CYS A 88 3.72 12.38 -11.25
N GLU A 89 3.10 13.55 -11.46
CA GLU A 89 3.48 14.81 -10.82
C GLU A 89 3.02 14.88 -9.36
N ASN A 90 1.95 14.16 -9.02
CA ASN A 90 1.29 14.20 -7.71
C ASN A 90 1.61 12.98 -6.82
N LEU A 91 2.49 12.05 -7.27
CA LEU A 91 2.91 10.92 -6.44
C LEU A 91 3.95 11.31 -5.38
N PHE A 92 4.85 12.23 -5.70
CA PHE A 92 5.97 12.63 -4.84
C PHE A 92 6.26 14.12 -4.95
N MET A 93 6.76 14.73 -3.87
CA MET A 93 7.10 16.16 -3.84
C MET A 93 8.46 16.47 -4.46
N GLY A 94 9.43 15.55 -4.38
CA GLY A 94 10.79 15.78 -4.82
C GLY A 94 10.94 15.79 -6.34
N ALA A 95 11.63 16.79 -6.90
CA ALA A 95 11.82 16.96 -8.34
C ALA A 95 12.49 15.74 -9.01
N GLN A 96 13.48 15.12 -8.36
CA GLN A 96 14.14 13.92 -8.89
C GLN A 96 13.20 12.71 -8.93
N GLN A 97 12.37 12.53 -7.89
CA GLN A 97 11.37 11.48 -7.83
C GLN A 97 10.34 11.67 -8.95
N LYS A 98 9.83 12.89 -9.15
CA LYS A 98 8.90 13.21 -10.24
C LYS A 98 9.48 12.85 -11.60
N GLN A 99 10.72 13.22 -11.89
CA GLN A 99 11.39 12.87 -13.15
C GLN A 99 11.48 11.35 -13.36
N VAL A 100 11.76 10.58 -12.31
CA VAL A 100 11.79 9.11 -12.41
C VAL A 100 10.43 8.57 -12.80
N TRP A 101 9.35 9.01 -12.14
CA TRP A 101 8.00 8.54 -12.43
C TRP A 101 7.47 9.02 -13.78
N GLN A 102 7.86 10.20 -14.22
CA GLN A 102 7.43 10.78 -15.50
C GLN A 102 8.16 10.18 -16.70
N HIS A 103 9.42 9.84 -16.57
CA HIS A 103 10.25 9.44 -17.71
C HIS A 103 10.83 8.03 -17.60
N ALA A 104 11.47 7.68 -16.46
CA ALA A 104 12.18 6.43 -16.34
C ALA A 104 11.23 5.24 -16.16
N ILE A 105 10.17 5.37 -15.36
CA ILE A 105 9.21 4.30 -15.13
C ILE A 105 8.42 3.96 -16.39
N PRO A 106 7.87 4.90 -17.19
CA PRO A 106 7.27 4.56 -18.48
C PRO A 106 8.23 3.88 -19.46
N ALA A 107 9.50 4.30 -19.50
CA ALA A 107 10.51 3.65 -20.31
C ALA A 107 10.81 2.21 -19.86
N LEU A 108 10.90 1.97 -18.56
CA LEU A 108 11.08 0.64 -17.96
C LEU A 108 9.84 -0.25 -18.19
N ALA A 109 8.65 0.36 -18.15
CA ALA A 109 7.37 -0.31 -18.39
C ALA A 109 7.20 -0.80 -19.83
N ALA A 110 7.89 -0.19 -20.82
CA ALA A 110 7.82 -0.60 -22.21
C ALA A 110 8.22 -2.08 -22.43
N SER A 111 9.04 -2.64 -21.55
CA SER A 111 9.43 -4.07 -21.53
C SER A 111 8.95 -4.85 -20.30
N ASN A 112 8.14 -4.21 -19.43
CA ASN A 112 7.69 -4.81 -18.18
C ASN A 112 6.21 -4.50 -17.95
N VAL A 113 5.33 -5.36 -18.47
CA VAL A 113 3.87 -5.19 -18.40
C VAL A 113 3.33 -5.00 -16.98
N ILE A 114 4.00 -5.57 -15.97
CA ILE A 114 3.65 -5.41 -14.57
C ILE A 114 3.64 -3.93 -14.14
N LEU A 115 4.61 -3.13 -14.61
CA LEU A 115 4.66 -1.70 -14.32
C LEU A 115 3.53 -0.94 -15.03
N VAL A 116 3.16 -1.35 -16.24
CA VAL A 116 2.00 -0.77 -16.95
C VAL A 116 0.73 -0.96 -16.13
N HIS A 117 0.43 -2.20 -15.73
CA HIS A 117 -0.73 -2.48 -14.88
C HIS A 117 -0.63 -1.78 -13.52
N GLY A 118 0.56 -1.73 -12.92
CA GLY A 118 0.78 -1.07 -11.63
C GLY A 118 0.45 0.43 -11.67
N PHE A 119 1.01 1.18 -12.62
CA PHE A 119 0.73 2.61 -12.69
C PHE A 119 -0.69 2.91 -13.22
N LEU A 120 -1.27 2.09 -14.10
CA LEU A 120 -2.68 2.25 -14.49
C LEU A 120 -3.64 2.00 -13.31
N ALA A 121 -3.33 1.02 -12.46
CA ALA A 121 -4.08 0.78 -11.23
C ALA A 121 -4.06 2.01 -10.31
N VAL A 122 -2.86 2.56 -10.05
CA VAL A 122 -2.70 3.76 -9.21
C VAL A 122 -3.38 4.98 -9.85
N THR A 123 -3.25 5.15 -11.16
CA THR A 123 -3.92 6.26 -11.87
C THR A 123 -5.44 6.15 -11.79
N ALA A 124 -5.98 4.94 -11.94
CA ALA A 124 -7.43 4.74 -11.80
C ALA A 124 -7.92 5.09 -10.38
N ILE A 125 -7.10 4.82 -9.34
CA ILE A 125 -7.41 5.30 -7.99
C ILE A 125 -7.37 6.83 -7.91
N HIS A 126 -6.38 7.47 -8.51
CA HIS A 126 -6.26 8.93 -8.54
C HIS A 126 -7.47 9.57 -9.22
N CYS A 127 -7.86 9.08 -10.39
CA CYS A 127 -9.09 9.52 -11.06
C CYS A 127 -10.35 9.28 -10.21
N ALA A 128 -10.43 8.16 -9.48
CA ALA A 128 -11.56 7.88 -8.59
C ALA A 128 -11.63 8.87 -7.41
N TRP A 129 -10.48 9.34 -6.94
CA TRP A 129 -10.38 10.35 -5.90
C TRP A 129 -10.76 11.74 -6.40
N GLU A 130 -10.34 12.11 -7.62
CA GLU A 130 -10.64 13.41 -8.23
C GLU A 130 -12.07 13.52 -8.75
N GLU A 131 -12.65 12.41 -9.26
CA GLU A 131 -13.98 12.37 -9.87
C GLU A 131 -14.93 11.44 -9.10
N PRO A 132 -15.47 11.83 -7.92
CA PRO A 132 -16.36 10.98 -7.13
C PRO A 132 -17.60 10.49 -7.89
N ALA A 133 -18.08 11.26 -8.86
CA ALA A 133 -19.23 10.88 -9.70
C ALA A 133 -18.95 9.63 -10.59
N ARG A 134 -17.68 9.32 -10.87
CA ARG A 134 -17.23 8.17 -11.67
C ARG A 134 -16.42 7.16 -10.87
N GLN A 135 -16.45 7.27 -9.55
CA GLN A 135 -15.64 6.46 -8.65
C GLN A 135 -15.77 4.96 -8.88
N ASP A 136 -16.99 4.45 -9.09
CA ASP A 136 -17.22 3.01 -9.31
C ASP A 136 -16.56 2.50 -10.60
N LEU A 137 -16.57 3.30 -11.67
CA LEU A 137 -15.90 2.96 -12.92
C LEU A 137 -14.39 2.83 -12.70
N TYR A 138 -13.79 3.84 -12.11
CA TYR A 138 -12.34 3.86 -11.88
C TYR A 138 -11.91 2.83 -10.82
N ARG A 139 -12.69 2.61 -9.76
CA ARG A 139 -12.45 1.56 -8.78
C ARG A 139 -12.44 0.16 -9.41
N GLY A 140 -13.41 -0.12 -10.29
CA GLY A 140 -13.44 -1.38 -11.05
C GLY A 140 -12.20 -1.54 -11.93
N ARG A 141 -11.75 -0.46 -12.60
CA ARG A 141 -10.56 -0.51 -13.45
C ARG A 141 -9.27 -0.66 -12.65
N ALA A 142 -9.19 0.00 -11.51
CA ALA A 142 -8.08 -0.14 -10.57
C ALA A 142 -7.93 -1.59 -10.09
N LEU A 143 -9.02 -2.21 -9.64
CA LEU A 143 -9.04 -3.63 -9.24
C LEU A 143 -8.64 -4.57 -10.37
N HIS A 144 -9.09 -4.30 -11.60
CA HIS A 144 -8.71 -5.09 -12.77
C HIS A 144 -7.19 -5.10 -12.98
N HIS A 145 -6.57 -3.94 -13.06
CA HIS A 145 -5.12 -3.86 -13.27
C HIS A 145 -4.31 -4.40 -12.08
N HIS A 146 -4.75 -4.15 -10.85
CA HIS A 146 -4.12 -4.71 -9.66
C HIS A 146 -4.18 -6.24 -9.67
N GLY A 147 -5.33 -6.83 -10.00
CA GLY A 147 -5.51 -8.27 -10.10
C GLY A 147 -4.61 -8.93 -11.16
N LEU A 148 -4.30 -8.23 -12.26
CA LEU A 148 -3.38 -8.71 -13.30
C LEU A 148 -1.91 -8.61 -12.87
N SER A 149 -1.54 -7.57 -12.15
CA SER A 149 -0.14 -7.32 -11.79
C SER A 149 0.34 -8.07 -10.55
N LEU A 150 -0.53 -8.29 -9.56
CA LEU A 150 -0.13 -8.86 -8.28
C LEU A 150 0.45 -10.29 -8.39
N PRO A 151 -0.13 -11.24 -9.15
CA PRO A 151 0.48 -12.56 -9.36
C PRO A 151 1.86 -12.49 -10.01
N ILE A 152 2.03 -11.63 -11.03
CA ILE A 152 3.33 -11.44 -11.71
C ILE A 152 4.37 -10.91 -10.71
N PHE A 153 3.97 -10.00 -9.82
CA PHE A 153 4.85 -9.48 -8.77
C PHE A 153 5.30 -10.58 -7.80
N GLN A 154 4.37 -11.42 -7.35
CA GLN A 154 4.68 -12.52 -6.43
C GLN A 154 5.69 -13.51 -7.04
N ASP A 155 5.50 -13.89 -8.30
CA ASP A 155 6.42 -14.76 -9.03
C ASP A 155 7.79 -14.09 -9.23
N MET A 156 7.79 -12.79 -9.55
CA MET A 156 9.03 -12.02 -9.75
C MET A 156 9.82 -11.86 -8.44
N VAL A 157 9.17 -11.67 -7.31
CA VAL A 157 9.82 -11.60 -5.99
C VAL A 157 10.39 -12.97 -5.61
N ALA A 158 9.66 -14.07 -5.88
CA ALA A 158 10.13 -15.43 -5.61
C ALA A 158 11.37 -15.81 -6.41
N SER A 159 11.55 -15.22 -7.60
CA SER A 159 12.68 -15.44 -8.52
C SER A 159 13.56 -14.20 -8.71
N ALA A 160 13.67 -13.35 -7.68
CA ALA A 160 14.35 -12.06 -7.78
C ALA A 160 15.82 -12.22 -8.22
N SER A 161 16.23 -11.35 -9.14
CA SER A 161 17.60 -11.29 -9.70
C SER A 161 18.06 -9.84 -9.84
N SER A 162 19.34 -9.64 -10.20
CA SER A 162 19.87 -8.31 -10.50
C SER A 162 19.13 -7.62 -11.66
N GLU A 163 18.59 -8.38 -12.60
CA GLU A 163 17.87 -7.85 -13.77
C GLU A 163 16.44 -7.41 -13.42
N THR A 164 15.79 -8.08 -12.45
CA THR A 164 14.42 -7.80 -12.04
C THR A 164 14.32 -6.88 -10.84
N ALA A 165 15.42 -6.68 -10.12
CA ALA A 165 15.42 -5.94 -8.84
C ALA A 165 14.84 -4.51 -8.94
N GLU A 166 15.17 -3.78 -10.01
CA GLU A 166 14.68 -2.41 -10.21
C GLU A 166 13.17 -2.37 -10.48
N VAL A 167 12.66 -3.32 -11.28
CA VAL A 167 11.22 -3.49 -11.55
C VAL A 167 10.47 -3.83 -10.27
N ILE A 168 11.02 -4.76 -9.45
CA ILE A 168 10.44 -5.14 -8.17
C ILE A 168 10.33 -3.93 -7.23
N VAL A 169 11.39 -3.12 -7.13
CA VAL A 169 11.36 -1.92 -6.27
C VAL A 169 10.37 -0.89 -6.80
N ALA A 170 10.34 -0.64 -8.11
CA ALA A 170 9.39 0.29 -8.71
C ALA A 170 7.94 -0.15 -8.47
N TYR A 171 7.62 -1.42 -8.74
CA TYR A 171 6.29 -1.95 -8.48
C TYR A 171 5.92 -1.96 -6.99
N SER A 172 6.88 -2.24 -6.10
CA SER A 172 6.65 -2.19 -4.65
C SER A 172 6.21 -0.81 -4.17
N ILE A 173 6.72 0.25 -4.79
CA ILE A 173 6.28 1.62 -4.50
C ILE A 173 4.84 1.84 -4.99
N LEU A 174 4.50 1.39 -6.21
CA LEU A 174 3.12 1.45 -6.72
C LEU A 174 2.16 0.65 -5.84
N LEU A 175 2.57 -0.53 -5.40
CA LEU A 175 1.80 -1.36 -4.48
C LEU A 175 1.60 -0.67 -3.12
N SER A 176 2.62 0.04 -2.62
CA SER A 176 2.49 0.83 -1.38
C SER A 176 1.47 1.95 -1.55
N ILE A 177 1.51 2.68 -2.67
CA ILE A 177 0.52 3.72 -2.98
C ILE A 177 -0.89 3.12 -3.09
N TRP A 178 -1.03 1.96 -3.76
CA TRP A 178 -2.29 1.22 -3.81
C TRP A 178 -2.83 0.90 -2.41
N ILE A 179 -2.00 0.33 -1.54
CA ILE A 179 -2.38 -0.06 -0.18
C ILE A 179 -2.91 1.14 0.62
N TYR A 180 -2.29 2.29 0.46
CA TYR A 180 -2.71 3.51 1.16
C TYR A 180 -3.93 4.19 0.51
N ALA A 181 -4.03 4.23 -0.81
CA ALA A 181 -5.08 4.98 -1.50
C ALA A 181 -6.41 4.22 -1.64
N PHE A 182 -6.35 2.89 -1.81
CA PHE A 182 -7.54 2.09 -2.11
C PHE A 182 -8.61 2.09 -1.02
N PRO A 183 -8.31 2.01 0.30
CA PRO A 183 -9.32 2.04 1.35
C PRO A 183 -10.19 3.30 1.35
N GLU A 184 -9.66 4.46 0.92
CA GLU A 184 -10.42 5.70 0.80
C GLU A 184 -11.53 5.58 -0.25
N ILE A 185 -11.17 5.10 -1.45
CA ILE A 185 -12.13 4.94 -2.54
C ILE A 185 -13.09 3.77 -2.34
N ALA A 186 -12.68 2.75 -1.59
CA ALA A 186 -13.53 1.63 -1.25
C ALA A 186 -14.46 1.91 -0.05
N ALA A 187 -14.31 3.07 0.58
CA ALA A 187 -14.98 3.42 1.85
C ALA A 187 -14.79 2.33 2.92
N GLU A 188 -13.58 1.78 2.98
CA GLU A 188 -13.24 0.68 3.88
C GLU A 188 -12.59 1.21 5.15
N GLN A 189 -12.97 0.64 6.31
CA GLN A 189 -12.28 0.85 7.56
C GLN A 189 -11.45 -0.42 7.86
N PRO A 190 -10.12 -0.41 7.63
CA PRO A 190 -9.28 -1.56 7.89
C PRO A 190 -9.16 -1.80 9.40
N SER A 191 -9.10 -3.06 9.80
CA SER A 191 -8.71 -3.45 11.16
C SER A 191 -7.21 -3.23 11.37
N LEU A 192 -6.75 -3.25 12.63
CA LEU A 192 -5.31 -3.19 12.92
C LEU A 192 -4.54 -4.33 12.23
N ASP A 193 -5.09 -5.54 12.22
CA ASP A 193 -4.46 -6.69 11.57
C ASP A 193 -4.36 -6.53 10.04
N ASP A 194 -5.36 -5.92 9.40
CA ASP A 194 -5.30 -5.59 7.97
C ASP A 194 -4.20 -4.56 7.68
N ILE A 195 -4.08 -3.53 8.53
CA ILE A 195 -3.04 -2.50 8.44
C ILE A 195 -1.65 -3.14 8.61
N LEU A 196 -1.46 -3.99 9.62
CA LEU A 196 -0.19 -4.67 9.87
C LEU A 196 0.20 -5.60 8.72
N SER A 197 -0.76 -6.36 8.18
CA SER A 197 -0.54 -7.19 7.00
C SER A 197 -0.08 -6.38 5.79
N SER A 198 -0.64 -5.20 5.60
CA SER A 198 -0.25 -4.25 4.54
C SER A 198 1.17 -3.71 4.75
N ILE A 199 1.53 -3.38 5.98
CA ILE A 199 2.88 -2.93 6.34
C ILE A 199 3.90 -4.06 6.10
N GLU A 200 3.56 -5.32 6.38
CA GLU A 200 4.44 -6.46 6.11
C GLU A 200 4.76 -6.61 4.61
N VAL A 201 3.78 -6.41 3.75
CA VAL A 201 4.01 -6.41 2.28
C VAL A 201 5.01 -5.32 1.89
N ILE A 202 4.83 -4.11 2.41
CA ILE A 202 5.75 -2.99 2.16
C ILE A 202 7.15 -3.31 2.69
N ARG A 203 7.26 -3.89 3.87
CA ARG A 203 8.54 -4.28 4.50
C ARG A 203 9.24 -5.42 3.76
N GLY A 204 8.49 -6.37 3.22
CA GLY A 204 9.03 -7.50 2.47
C GLY A 204 9.84 -7.07 1.24
N SER A 205 9.39 -6.07 0.52
CA SER A 205 10.09 -5.53 -0.66
C SER A 205 11.46 -4.92 -0.35
N ARG A 206 11.70 -4.48 0.90
CA ARG A 206 13.00 -3.96 1.35
C ARG A 206 14.10 -5.01 1.35
N THR A 207 13.76 -6.27 1.52
CA THR A 207 14.75 -7.36 1.45
C THR A 207 15.38 -7.40 0.07
N VAL A 208 14.57 -7.30 -0.99
CA VAL A 208 15.07 -7.24 -2.37
C VAL A 208 15.90 -5.96 -2.58
N ALA A 209 15.40 -4.80 -2.11
CA ALA A 209 16.14 -3.56 -2.23
C ALA A 209 17.50 -3.60 -1.52
N ARG A 210 17.61 -4.27 -0.37
CA ARG A 210 18.87 -4.46 0.37
C ARG A 210 19.82 -5.38 -0.35
N LEU A 211 19.35 -6.52 -0.86
CA LEU A 211 20.18 -7.51 -1.56
C LEU A 211 20.79 -6.94 -2.85
N TYR A 212 20.05 -6.10 -3.56
CA TYR A 212 20.45 -5.54 -4.86
C TYR A 212 20.75 -4.05 -4.81
N THR A 213 21.06 -3.50 -3.63
CA THR A 213 21.28 -2.06 -3.41
C THR A 213 22.23 -1.43 -4.41
N GLU A 214 23.38 -2.09 -4.70
CA GLU A 214 24.39 -1.53 -5.60
C GLU A 214 23.97 -1.55 -7.09
N VAL A 215 23.07 -2.46 -7.47
CA VAL A 215 22.48 -2.47 -8.80
C VAL A 215 21.47 -1.35 -8.93
N ILE A 216 20.53 -1.27 -7.97
CA ILE A 216 19.45 -0.30 -7.97
C ILE A 216 19.96 1.15 -7.87
N LYS A 217 21.04 1.39 -7.11
CA LYS A 217 21.67 2.72 -7.03
C LYS A 217 22.19 3.27 -8.36
N ARG A 218 22.53 2.38 -9.31
CA ARG A 218 23.02 2.77 -10.63
C ARG A 218 21.89 3.09 -11.61
N GLY A 219 20.69 2.63 -11.30
CA GLY A 219 19.49 2.83 -12.11
C GLY A 219 18.64 4.02 -11.61
N PRO A 220 17.56 4.34 -12.32
CA PRO A 220 16.65 5.43 -11.96
C PRO A 220 16.02 5.29 -10.58
N MET A 221 15.79 4.06 -10.08
CA MET A 221 15.25 3.84 -8.75
C MET A 221 16.25 4.13 -7.62
N GLY A 222 17.51 4.38 -7.93
CA GLY A 222 18.55 4.75 -6.96
C GLY A 222 18.20 5.99 -6.14
N VAL A 223 17.44 6.93 -6.70
CA VAL A 223 16.97 8.13 -6.00
C VAL A 223 16.13 7.80 -4.74
N PHE A 224 15.49 6.65 -4.71
CA PHE A 224 14.71 6.19 -3.56
C PHE A 224 15.56 5.48 -2.49
N LEU A 225 16.77 5.05 -2.85
CA LEU A 225 17.73 4.41 -1.93
C LEU A 225 18.76 5.38 -1.36
N THR A 226 18.92 6.57 -1.94
CA THR A 226 19.83 7.57 -1.41
C THR A 226 19.34 8.05 -0.06
N LYS A 227 20.19 7.92 0.96
CA LYS A 227 19.92 8.52 2.26
C LYS A 227 19.82 10.04 2.06
N SER A 228 18.74 10.63 2.54
CA SER A 228 18.74 12.09 2.70
C SER A 228 19.89 12.46 3.62
N PRO A 229 20.73 13.48 3.31
CA PRO A 229 21.74 13.96 4.23
C PRO A 229 21.19 14.30 5.62
N LEU A 230 19.90 14.64 5.69
CA LEU A 230 19.18 14.94 6.93
C LEU A 230 18.80 13.67 7.73
N LEU A 231 18.94 12.46 7.15
CA LEU A 231 18.75 11.18 7.83
C LEU A 231 20.05 10.64 8.47
N GLU A 232 21.15 11.37 8.37
CA GLU A 232 22.39 11.03 9.06
C GLU A 232 22.17 11.03 10.58
N PRO A 233 22.71 10.02 11.31
CA PRO A 233 22.52 9.89 12.76
C PRO A 233 23.09 11.03 13.59
N THR A 234 23.91 11.87 12.97
CA THR A 234 24.75 12.89 13.63
C THR A 234 24.03 14.21 13.95
N LEU A 235 22.86 14.48 13.40
CA LEU A 235 22.07 15.61 13.84
C LEU A 235 21.25 15.19 15.07
N GLU A 236 21.78 15.49 16.25
CA GLU A 236 21.02 15.56 17.51
C GLU A 236 20.03 16.73 17.43
N LEU A 237 18.99 16.56 16.61
CA LEU A 237 17.91 17.52 16.50
C LEU A 237 16.88 17.19 17.57
N GLN A 238 17.13 17.71 18.75
CA GLN A 238 16.12 17.81 19.80
C GLN A 238 15.28 19.05 19.51
N ASP A 239 14.09 18.84 18.93
CA ASP A 239 13.11 19.92 18.87
C ASP A 239 12.28 19.86 20.16
N PRO A 240 12.26 20.92 20.98
CA PRO A 240 11.51 20.95 22.24
C PRO A 240 10.03 20.64 22.08
N SER A 241 9.43 20.99 20.93
CA SER A 241 8.01 20.72 20.66
C SER A 241 7.76 19.25 20.42
N ALA A 242 8.66 18.56 19.68
CA ALA A 242 8.57 17.10 19.50
C ALA A 242 8.76 16.36 20.82
N ASP A 243 9.67 16.84 21.67
CA ASP A 243 9.90 16.29 23.01
C ASP A 243 8.66 16.42 23.89
N GLN A 244 8.03 17.58 23.89
CA GLN A 244 6.82 17.83 24.67
C GLN A 244 5.65 16.94 24.21
N ILE A 245 5.47 16.78 22.89
CA ILE A 245 4.43 15.92 22.33
C ILE A 245 4.63 14.45 22.73
N LEU A 246 5.88 13.97 22.78
CA LEU A 246 6.17 12.58 23.12
C LEU A 246 6.39 12.32 24.61
N GLN A 247 6.38 13.34 25.45
CA GLN A 247 6.63 13.16 26.89
C GLN A 247 5.61 12.24 27.54
N LEU A 248 4.31 12.45 27.27
CA LEU A 248 3.24 11.62 27.81
C LEU A 248 3.37 10.15 27.38
N LEU A 249 3.78 9.92 26.12
CA LEU A 249 4.04 8.57 25.63
C LEU A 249 5.24 7.92 26.34
N ARG A 250 6.33 8.67 26.54
CA ARG A 250 7.52 8.15 27.26
C ARG A 250 7.21 7.74 28.68
N ASP A 251 6.43 8.55 29.39
CA ASP A 251 6.06 8.28 30.77
C ASP A 251 5.22 6.98 30.90
N GLN A 252 4.51 6.60 29.84
CA GLN A 252 3.68 5.40 29.79
C GLN A 252 4.43 4.16 29.26
N THR A 253 5.47 4.37 28.43
CA THR A 253 6.18 3.27 27.77
C THR A 253 7.26 2.71 28.68
N THR A 254 7.19 1.41 28.97
CA THR A 254 8.11 0.74 29.91
C THR A 254 8.93 -0.40 29.28
N HIS A 255 8.51 -0.90 28.13
CA HIS A 255 9.19 -2.01 27.46
C HIS A 255 10.38 -1.51 26.62
N PRO A 256 11.60 -2.09 26.75
CA PRO A 256 12.80 -1.58 26.08
C PRO A 256 12.71 -1.49 24.54
N SER A 257 11.97 -2.41 23.90
CA SER A 257 11.74 -2.39 22.47
C SER A 257 10.88 -1.18 22.06
N ASP A 258 9.85 -0.87 22.82
CA ASP A 258 8.93 0.23 22.56
C ASP A 258 9.62 1.57 22.85
N GLU A 259 10.44 1.67 23.92
CA GLU A 259 11.26 2.86 24.22
C GLU A 259 12.19 3.23 23.06
N LYS A 260 12.85 2.24 22.45
CA LYS A 260 13.69 2.47 21.27
C LYS A 260 12.88 3.06 20.10
N VAL A 261 11.66 2.55 19.92
CA VAL A 261 10.77 3.04 18.86
C VAL A 261 10.28 4.46 19.13
N VAL A 262 10.01 4.80 20.40
CA VAL A 262 9.67 6.17 20.82
C VAL A 262 10.82 7.14 20.53
N LEU A 263 12.05 6.78 20.89
CA LEU A 263 13.25 7.59 20.55
C LEU A 263 13.42 7.75 19.04
N HIS A 264 13.12 6.70 18.29
CA HIS A 264 13.15 6.72 16.84
C HIS A 264 12.07 7.65 16.27
N LEU A 265 10.84 7.58 16.79
CA LEU A 265 9.75 8.47 16.41
C LEU A 265 10.06 9.93 16.70
N GLN A 266 10.66 10.22 17.86
CA GLN A 266 11.13 11.57 18.23
C GLN A 266 12.09 12.15 17.19
N LYS A 267 13.06 11.34 16.75
CA LYS A 267 14.02 11.73 15.73
C LYS A 267 13.32 12.08 14.39
N PHE A 268 12.34 11.27 13.99
CA PHE A 268 11.60 11.53 12.75
C PHE A 268 10.70 12.77 12.85
N LEU A 269 10.07 13.00 14.00
CA LEU A 269 9.31 14.23 14.24
C LEU A 269 10.20 15.47 14.23
N GLY A 270 11.41 15.38 14.81
CA GLY A 270 12.39 16.45 14.72
C GLY A 270 12.80 16.78 13.27
N GLN A 271 12.99 15.76 12.43
CA GLN A 271 13.25 15.92 11.00
C GLN A 271 12.08 16.58 10.26
N TYR A 272 10.85 16.17 10.60
CA TYR A 272 9.64 16.80 10.09
C TYR A 272 9.63 18.31 10.38
N MET A 273 9.95 18.69 11.60
CA MET A 273 10.00 20.09 12.03
C MET A 273 11.04 20.91 11.24
N LEU A 274 12.06 20.27 10.68
CA LEU A 274 13.08 20.93 9.84
C LEU A 274 12.70 20.98 8.35
N GLY A 275 11.52 20.55 7.97
CA GLY A 275 11.05 20.60 6.60
C GLY A 275 11.62 19.49 5.71
N VAL A 276 12.03 18.35 6.27
CA VAL A 276 12.38 17.15 5.49
C VAL A 276 11.14 16.60 4.79
N ASP A 277 11.30 16.08 3.57
CA ASP A 277 10.25 15.49 2.75
C ASP A 277 9.36 14.51 3.56
N TYR A 278 8.17 14.96 3.90
CA TYR A 278 7.24 14.31 4.82
C TYR A 278 6.73 12.96 4.32
N ASN A 279 6.54 12.83 3.02
CA ASN A 279 5.98 11.62 2.39
C ASN A 279 6.91 10.42 2.57
N ARG A 280 8.20 10.69 2.75
CA ARG A 280 9.21 9.65 2.99
C ARG A 280 9.35 9.30 4.46
N LEU A 281 9.10 10.24 5.37
CA LEU A 281 9.37 10.04 6.80
C LEU A 281 8.52 8.92 7.39
N ALA A 282 7.22 8.91 7.15
CA ALA A 282 6.32 7.87 7.65
C ALA A 282 6.70 6.48 7.08
N ALA A 283 6.94 6.39 5.76
CA ALA A 283 7.33 5.14 5.11
C ALA A 283 8.70 4.65 5.59
N ILE A 284 9.69 5.55 5.75
CA ILE A 284 11.02 5.21 6.25
C ILE A 284 10.94 4.79 7.72
N TRP A 285 10.15 5.49 8.54
CA TRP A 285 9.95 5.11 9.94
C TRP A 285 9.39 3.69 10.05
N MET A 286 8.26 3.40 9.43
CA MET A 286 7.65 2.05 9.42
C MET A 286 8.63 0.99 8.95
N ALA A 287 9.44 1.38 7.97
CA ALA A 287 10.43 0.54 7.37
C ALA A 287 11.67 0.34 8.25
N SER A 288 12.03 1.22 9.16
CA SER A 288 13.25 1.20 9.97
C SER A 288 13.05 0.61 11.38
N VAL A 289 11.82 0.48 11.83
CA VAL A 289 11.48 -0.11 13.12
C VAL A 289 11.81 -1.61 13.16
N GLU A 290 12.38 -2.07 14.28
CA GLU A 290 12.84 -3.45 14.51
C GLU A 290 11.68 -4.46 14.55
N ASP A 291 11.97 -5.72 14.21
CA ASP A 291 10.97 -6.79 14.13
C ASP A 291 10.34 -7.14 15.49
N ASP A 292 11.08 -6.97 16.58
CA ASP A 292 10.58 -7.22 17.95
C ASP A 292 9.38 -6.33 18.29
N TYR A 293 9.43 -5.05 17.90
CA TYR A 293 8.29 -4.17 18.11
C TYR A 293 7.08 -4.59 17.28
N TRP A 294 7.30 -4.95 16.01
CA TRP A 294 6.22 -5.41 15.13
C TRP A 294 5.59 -6.71 15.64
N ALA A 295 6.37 -7.60 16.26
CA ALA A 295 5.84 -8.79 16.90
C ALA A 295 4.93 -8.42 18.08
N ARG A 296 5.35 -7.51 18.95
CA ARG A 296 4.54 -7.01 20.07
C ARG A 296 3.25 -6.33 19.61
N LEU A 297 3.32 -5.56 18.53
CA LEU A 297 2.14 -4.89 17.97
C LEU A 297 1.14 -5.91 17.38
N ARG A 298 1.63 -6.97 16.72
CA ARG A 298 0.79 -8.09 16.26
C ARG A 298 0.15 -8.88 17.40
N ASP A 299 0.85 -8.98 18.53
CA ASP A 299 0.32 -9.58 19.74
C ASP A 299 -0.60 -8.62 20.53
N HIS A 300 -0.95 -7.50 19.92
CA HIS A 300 -1.83 -6.47 20.47
C HIS A 300 -1.42 -5.94 21.84
N GLN A 301 -0.09 -5.84 22.09
CA GLN A 301 0.40 -5.31 23.36
C GLN A 301 0.02 -3.83 23.49
N PRO A 302 -0.61 -3.40 24.61
CA PRO A 302 -1.17 -2.06 24.76
C PRO A 302 -0.15 -0.94 24.55
N ASP A 303 1.06 -1.09 25.08
CA ASP A 303 2.14 -0.10 24.94
C ASP A 303 2.57 0.03 23.47
N ALA A 304 2.70 -1.11 22.76
CA ALA A 304 3.04 -1.11 21.34
C ALA A 304 1.93 -0.47 20.47
N ILE A 305 0.66 -0.74 20.79
CA ILE A 305 -0.48 -0.08 20.14
C ILE A 305 -0.43 1.43 20.36
N LEU A 306 -0.12 1.86 21.58
CA LEU A 306 -0.01 3.27 21.91
C LEU A 306 1.11 3.96 21.12
N VAL A 307 2.29 3.35 21.03
CA VAL A 307 3.40 3.86 20.21
C VAL A 307 3.02 3.94 18.73
N PHE A 308 2.28 2.95 18.22
CA PHE A 308 1.79 2.95 16.85
C PHE A 308 0.79 4.07 16.61
N ALA A 309 -0.12 4.33 17.55
CA ALA A 309 -1.03 5.47 17.49
C ALA A 309 -0.28 6.81 17.40
N TYR A 310 0.79 7.01 18.16
CA TYR A 310 1.62 8.22 18.08
C TYR A 310 2.38 8.36 16.75
N SER A 311 2.67 7.26 16.05
CA SER A 311 3.28 7.34 14.72
C SER A 311 2.39 8.01 13.67
N THR A 312 1.09 8.09 13.92
CA THR A 312 0.13 8.81 13.07
C THR A 312 0.44 10.30 12.95
N LEU A 313 1.19 10.87 13.89
CA LEU A 313 1.70 12.24 13.80
C LEU A 313 2.54 12.47 12.53
N LEU A 314 3.36 11.48 12.14
CA LEU A 314 4.14 11.54 10.89
C LEU A 314 3.25 11.42 9.64
N ILE A 315 2.19 10.61 9.72
CA ILE A 315 1.25 10.40 8.62
C ILE A 315 0.39 11.64 8.42
N ARG A 316 -0.15 12.19 9.51
CA ARG A 316 -0.98 13.41 9.50
C ARG A 316 -0.29 14.58 8.82
N ALA A 317 1.01 14.67 9.02
CA ALA A 317 1.85 15.65 8.37
C ALA A 317 1.81 15.53 6.84
N SER A 318 1.79 14.29 6.33
CA SER A 318 1.83 13.99 4.90
C SER A 318 0.45 14.10 4.22
N GLU A 319 -0.65 13.98 4.97
CA GLU A 319 -2.02 13.94 4.41
C GLU A 319 -2.40 15.22 3.66
N HIS A 320 -1.83 16.36 4.03
CA HIS A 320 -2.13 17.64 3.38
C HIS A 320 -1.47 17.82 2.00
N GLU A 321 -0.42 17.04 1.73
CA GLU A 321 0.41 17.17 0.53
C GLU A 321 0.32 15.93 -0.36
N CYS A 322 -0.21 14.83 0.16
CA CYS A 322 -0.17 13.54 -0.47
C CYS A 322 -1.57 12.89 -0.48
N TRP A 323 -2.26 12.99 -1.60
CA TRP A 323 -3.63 12.49 -1.76
C TRP A 323 -3.80 11.01 -1.38
N TRP A 324 -2.80 10.17 -1.67
CA TRP A 324 -2.88 8.72 -1.46
C TRP A 324 -2.70 8.26 -0.01
N VAL A 325 -2.30 9.15 0.91
CA VAL A 325 -2.29 8.87 2.37
C VAL A 325 -3.43 9.56 3.10
N SER A 326 -4.34 10.23 2.39
CA SER A 326 -5.46 10.95 2.99
C SER A 326 -6.30 10.06 3.91
N GLY A 327 -6.58 10.54 5.13
CA GLY A 327 -7.40 9.86 6.13
C GLY A 327 -6.73 8.69 6.86
N TRP A 328 -5.45 8.38 6.58
CA TRP A 328 -4.78 7.25 7.21
C TRP A 328 -4.48 7.43 8.69
N SER A 329 -4.15 8.65 9.12
CA SER A 329 -3.94 8.92 10.54
C SER A 329 -5.18 8.59 11.36
N GLU A 330 -6.37 8.95 10.87
CA GLU A 330 -7.62 8.64 11.53
C GLU A 330 -7.95 7.14 11.49
N ARG A 331 -7.74 6.47 10.36
CA ARG A 331 -7.95 5.01 10.23
C ARG A 331 -7.08 4.21 11.19
N ILE A 332 -5.81 4.60 11.33
CA ILE A 332 -4.89 3.93 12.26
C ILE A 332 -5.34 4.19 13.70
N LEU A 333 -5.68 5.42 14.07
CA LEU A 333 -6.16 5.75 15.41
C LEU A 333 -7.43 4.96 15.75
N GLN A 334 -8.39 4.89 14.83
CA GLN A 334 -9.61 4.13 15.01
C GLN A 334 -9.32 2.63 15.15
N ALA A 335 -8.46 2.06 14.29
CA ALA A 335 -8.08 0.65 14.36
C ALA A 335 -7.35 0.32 15.68
N CYS A 336 -6.47 1.19 16.16
CA CYS A 336 -5.84 1.08 17.47
C CYS A 336 -6.87 1.13 18.61
N SER A 337 -7.85 2.01 18.50
CA SER A 337 -8.93 2.10 19.48
C SER A 337 -9.79 0.83 19.47
N ASP A 338 -10.22 0.37 18.30
CA ASP A 338 -11.18 -0.73 18.17
C ASP A 338 -10.64 -2.09 18.67
N ILE A 339 -9.33 -2.32 18.56
CA ILE A 339 -8.71 -3.57 19.00
C ILE A 339 -8.61 -3.68 20.54
N MET A 340 -8.61 -2.55 21.26
CA MET A 340 -8.45 -2.52 22.70
C MET A 340 -9.80 -2.64 23.43
N SER A 341 -9.86 -3.48 24.45
CA SER A 341 -11.01 -3.56 25.36
C SER A 341 -11.16 -2.27 26.19
N HIS A 342 -12.35 -2.07 26.75
CA HIS A 342 -12.62 -0.91 27.62
C HIS A 342 -11.64 -0.84 28.82
N ASP A 343 -11.32 -1.97 29.43
CA ASP A 343 -10.42 -2.04 30.60
C ASP A 343 -8.99 -1.66 30.21
N VAL A 344 -8.53 -2.12 29.05
CA VAL A 344 -7.19 -1.75 28.51
C VAL A 344 -7.14 -0.26 28.25
N LYS A 345 -8.16 0.32 27.58
CA LYS A 345 -8.26 1.76 27.32
C LYS A 345 -8.22 2.59 28.61
N ALA A 346 -8.92 2.14 29.65
CA ALA A 346 -8.91 2.79 30.94
C ALA A 346 -7.52 2.73 31.62
N THR A 347 -6.85 1.58 31.54
CA THR A 347 -5.52 1.38 32.14
C THR A 347 -4.45 2.27 31.53
N ILE A 348 -4.45 2.42 30.19
CA ILE A 348 -3.49 3.28 29.51
C ILE A 348 -3.94 4.73 29.33
N ASN A 349 -5.08 5.11 29.88
CA ASN A 349 -5.67 6.44 29.71
C ASN A 349 -5.86 6.84 28.22
N TRP A 350 -6.36 5.92 27.38
CA TRP A 350 -6.45 6.08 25.93
C TRP A 350 -7.03 7.43 25.49
N ASN A 351 -8.13 7.88 26.10
CA ASN A 351 -8.80 9.13 25.74
C ASN A 351 -7.87 10.36 25.89
N THR A 352 -7.00 10.35 26.90
CA THR A 352 -6.00 11.39 27.11
C THR A 352 -4.96 11.38 26.01
N HIS A 353 -4.45 10.19 25.67
CA HIS A 353 -3.47 10.01 24.59
C HIS A 353 -4.06 10.36 23.22
N GLU A 354 -5.26 9.88 22.91
CA GLU A 354 -5.94 10.20 21.66
C GLU A 354 -6.13 11.71 21.47
N HIS A 355 -6.62 12.39 22.51
CA HIS A 355 -6.75 13.86 22.49
C HIS A 355 -5.38 14.53 22.27
N HIS A 356 -4.34 14.04 22.94
CA HIS A 356 -2.98 14.56 22.84
C HIS A 356 -2.38 14.35 21.44
N ILE A 357 -2.59 13.19 20.82
CA ILE A 357 -2.17 12.92 19.45
C ILE A 357 -2.86 13.89 18.47
N ARG A 358 -4.17 14.07 18.59
CA ARG A 358 -4.95 14.97 17.71
C ARG A 358 -4.49 16.42 17.85
N SER A 359 -4.30 16.92 19.06
CA SER A 359 -3.82 18.28 19.30
C SER A 359 -2.36 18.48 18.90
N GLY A 360 -1.51 17.50 19.14
CA GLY A 360 -0.10 17.51 18.73
C GLY A 360 0.08 17.56 17.21
N ALA A 361 -0.76 16.86 16.45
CA ALA A 361 -0.77 16.93 15.00
C ALA A 361 -1.05 18.34 14.47
N ASP A 362 -2.02 19.02 15.06
CA ASP A 362 -2.39 20.39 14.69
C ASP A 362 -1.28 21.39 15.07
N GLU A 363 -0.59 21.16 16.17
CA GLU A 363 0.54 21.98 16.60
C GLU A 363 1.74 21.81 15.65
N LEU A 364 2.09 20.58 15.31
CA LEU A 364 3.17 20.29 14.34
C LEU A 364 2.91 20.97 13.00
N ALA A 365 1.68 20.88 12.48
CA ALA A 365 1.30 21.51 11.21
C ALA A 365 1.41 23.05 11.26
N ARG A 366 1.07 23.67 12.37
CA ARG A 366 1.21 25.14 12.56
C ARG A 366 2.68 25.56 12.61
N ASN A 367 3.50 24.82 13.34
CA ASN A 367 4.92 25.12 13.52
C ASN A 367 5.69 25.02 12.18
N VAL A 368 5.40 24.03 11.35
CA VAL A 368 5.99 23.92 10.00
C VAL A 368 5.60 25.11 9.12
N LYS A 369 4.32 25.45 9.05
CA LYS A 369 3.84 26.61 8.25
C LYS A 369 4.46 27.93 8.69
N SER A 370 4.75 28.10 9.97
CA SER A 370 5.37 29.33 10.51
C SER A 370 6.85 29.47 10.11
N ARG A 371 7.55 28.35 9.89
CA ARG A 371 8.98 28.34 9.50
C ARG A 371 9.19 28.45 7.99
N GLN A 372 8.16 28.16 7.18
CA GLN A 372 8.21 28.31 5.72
C GLN A 372 7.89 29.73 5.23
N ARG A 373 7.43 30.62 6.13
CA ARG A 373 7.21 32.04 5.89
C ARG A 373 8.44 32.86 6.29
#